data_51ddba95411d4cd4b2c9ae4a4dbcb2fa
#
_entry.id   51ddba95411d4cd4b2c9ae4a4dbcb2fa
#
_cell.length_a   1.000
_cell.length_b   1.000
_cell.length_c   1.000
_cell.angle_alpha   90.00
_cell.angle_beta   90.00
_cell.angle_gamma   90.00
#
_symmetry.space_group_name_H-M   'P 1'
#
loop_
_entity.id
_entity.type
_entity.pdbx_description
1 polymer ?
#
loop_
_entity_poly.entity_id
_entity_poly.type
_entity_poly.pdbx_seq_one_letter_code
_entity_poly.pdbx_strand_id
1 'polypeptide(L)'
;TSLINSQKYTLAASVEDMEDLWHQDGGMETILQLACANAKELPASTGSSYLPGQKGAVPDYIPTKTLVDLYSAKDYRKAVYFKSLQINTNSGASGEVLALNKYADQGALCDKYGSSARFTIEPKVFRIAEMYLIAAEAYLQSNNLPLAAQYLNDLERERIEGYQDQTFASKDELWAELKNEREREMVAEGSRLFDLKRWHMGVKR
;
A
#
# COMPACT_ATOMS: atom_id res chain seq x y z
N THR A 1 -2.54 -16.84 -11.13
CA THR A 1 -3.31 -17.83 -10.32
C THR A 1 -2.45 -18.92 -9.70
N SER A 2 -1.38 -19.44 -10.38
CA SER A 2 -0.55 -20.53 -9.81
C SER A 2 0.11 -20.17 -8.47
N LEU A 3 0.60 -18.94 -8.30
CA LEU A 3 1.16 -18.47 -7.01
C LEU A 3 0.11 -18.41 -5.92
N ILE A 4 -1.09 -17.90 -6.23
CA ILE A 4 -2.22 -17.84 -5.28
C ILE A 4 -2.59 -19.26 -4.85
N ASN A 5 -2.77 -20.15 -5.81
CA ASN A 5 -3.15 -21.54 -5.55
C ASN A 5 -2.07 -22.36 -4.82
N SER A 6 -0.81 -21.90 -4.83
CA SER A 6 0.27 -22.59 -4.10
C SER A 6 0.17 -22.49 -2.60
N GLN A 7 -0.59 -21.52 -2.08
CA GLN A 7 -0.73 -21.20 -0.65
C GLN A 7 0.62 -20.98 0.10
N LYS A 8 1.68 -20.65 -0.66
CA LYS A 8 3.00 -20.33 -0.08
C LYS A 8 3.04 -18.93 0.53
N TYR A 9 2.14 -18.07 0.10
CA TYR A 9 2.02 -16.70 0.54
C TYR A 9 0.60 -16.47 0.99
N THR A 10 0.42 -15.75 2.09
CA THR A 10 -0.89 -15.41 2.66
C THR A 10 -1.07 -13.91 2.68
N LEU A 11 -2.30 -13.46 2.55
CA LEU A 11 -2.64 -12.04 2.69
C LEU A 11 -2.60 -11.63 4.16
N ALA A 12 -2.14 -10.44 4.44
CA ALA A 12 -2.22 -9.80 5.76
C ALA A 12 -3.70 -9.50 6.07
N ALA A 13 -4.19 -9.97 7.22
CA ALA A 13 -5.61 -9.98 7.56
C ALA A 13 -5.94 -9.26 8.87
N SER A 14 -5.01 -8.46 9.35
CA SER A 14 -5.15 -7.65 10.57
C SER A 14 -4.28 -6.39 10.50
N VAL A 15 -4.47 -5.48 11.45
CA VAL A 15 -3.57 -4.33 11.62
C VAL A 15 -2.15 -4.81 11.93
N GLU A 16 -1.99 -5.80 12.80
CA GLU A 16 -0.70 -6.36 13.20
C GLU A 16 0.03 -6.98 11.99
N ASP A 17 -0.65 -7.79 11.19
CA ASP A 17 -0.07 -8.37 9.96
C ASP A 17 0.36 -7.29 8.97
N MET A 18 -0.42 -6.19 8.84
CA MET A 18 -0.08 -5.08 7.96
C MET A 18 1.12 -4.27 8.50
N GLU A 19 1.23 -4.11 9.81
CA GLU A 19 2.41 -3.49 10.44
C GLU A 19 3.65 -4.37 10.20
N ASP A 20 3.56 -5.66 10.45
CA ASP A 20 4.66 -6.59 10.19
C ASP A 20 5.07 -6.60 8.72
N LEU A 21 4.10 -6.59 7.80
CA LEU A 21 4.40 -6.53 6.37
C LEU A 21 5.22 -5.30 5.99
N TRP A 22 4.94 -4.12 6.57
CA TRP A 22 5.55 -2.87 6.14
C TRP A 22 6.67 -2.35 7.05
N HIS A 23 6.74 -2.81 8.30
CA HIS A 23 7.75 -2.36 9.26
C HIS A 23 8.85 -3.39 9.49
N GLN A 24 8.64 -4.64 9.03
CA GLN A 24 9.62 -5.71 9.11
C GLN A 24 10.13 -6.13 7.73
N ASP A 25 11.29 -6.82 7.72
CA ASP A 25 11.82 -7.45 6.51
C ASP A 25 11.10 -8.77 6.25
N GLY A 26 10.90 -9.12 4.97
CA GLY A 26 10.14 -10.30 4.57
C GLY A 26 8.64 -10.05 4.64
N GLY A 27 7.94 -10.87 5.42
CA GLY A 27 6.49 -10.82 5.59
C GLY A 27 5.75 -11.83 4.73
N MET A 28 4.53 -12.19 5.19
CA MET A 28 3.72 -13.28 4.65
C MET A 28 3.31 -13.11 3.19
N GLU A 29 3.26 -11.86 2.71
CA GLU A 29 2.89 -11.55 1.32
C GLU A 29 4.09 -11.45 0.37
N THR A 30 5.31 -11.41 0.88
CA THR A 30 6.50 -11.05 0.10
C THR A 30 6.96 -12.20 -0.79
N ILE A 31 6.81 -12.04 -2.09
CA ILE A 31 7.28 -13.01 -3.12
C ILE A 31 8.74 -12.75 -3.47
N LEU A 32 9.09 -11.47 -3.64
CA LEU A 32 10.45 -11.03 -3.94
C LEU A 32 10.76 -9.75 -3.19
N GLN A 33 11.87 -9.73 -2.49
CA GLN A 33 12.42 -8.59 -1.78
C GLN A 33 13.90 -8.43 -2.11
N LEU A 34 14.36 -7.20 -2.19
CA LEU A 34 15.77 -6.89 -2.38
C LEU A 34 16.42 -6.77 -1.02
N ALA A 35 17.25 -7.77 -0.67
CA ALA A 35 17.92 -7.82 0.63
C ALA A 35 19.04 -6.79 0.73
N CYS A 36 19.15 -6.17 1.92
CA CYS A 36 20.24 -5.28 2.29
C CYS A 36 21.30 -6.06 3.08
N ALA A 37 22.40 -6.41 2.43
CA ALA A 37 23.43 -7.23 3.06
C ALA A 37 24.32 -6.45 4.04
N ASN A 38 24.46 -5.13 3.86
CA ASN A 38 25.26 -4.26 4.73
C ASN A 38 24.78 -2.80 4.68
N ALA A 39 25.25 -1.97 5.62
CA ALA A 39 24.83 -0.57 5.74
C ALA A 39 25.13 0.32 4.51
N LYS A 40 26.04 -0.09 3.62
CA LYS A 40 26.35 0.66 2.39
C LYS A 40 25.33 0.40 1.27
N GLU A 41 24.53 -0.64 1.40
CA GLU A 41 23.49 -1.05 0.47
C GLU A 41 22.10 -0.58 0.90
N LEU A 42 22.03 0.22 1.98
CA LEU A 42 20.74 0.77 2.43
C LEU A 42 20.01 1.46 1.28
N PRO A 43 18.75 1.12 1.03
CA PRO A 43 17.95 1.80 0.02
C PRO A 43 17.75 3.28 0.40
N ALA A 44 17.35 4.07 -0.57
CA ALA A 44 16.99 5.46 -0.30
C ALA A 44 15.89 5.53 0.77
N SER A 45 15.98 6.55 1.63
CA SER A 45 15.05 6.81 2.72
C SER A 45 13.69 7.30 2.18
N THR A 46 12.95 6.40 1.52
CA THR A 46 11.68 6.71 0.85
C THR A 46 10.64 7.27 1.83
N GLY A 47 10.62 6.73 3.05
CA GLY A 47 9.68 7.16 4.09
C GLY A 47 9.88 8.60 4.56
N SER A 48 11.10 9.16 4.46
CA SER A 48 11.41 10.50 4.95
C SER A 48 10.65 11.62 4.23
N SER A 49 10.29 11.42 2.97
CA SER A 49 9.47 12.38 2.22
C SER A 49 8.00 12.39 2.66
N TYR A 50 7.56 11.31 3.29
CA TYR A 50 6.19 11.16 3.79
C TYR A 50 6.09 11.42 5.30
N LEU A 51 7.14 11.04 6.05
CA LEU A 51 7.24 11.21 7.50
C LEU A 51 8.53 11.93 7.83
N PRO A 52 8.54 13.26 7.99
CA PRO A 52 9.73 13.99 8.37
C PRO A 52 10.18 13.58 9.78
N GLY A 53 11.48 13.30 9.93
CA GLY A 53 12.05 12.86 11.20
C GLY A 53 12.11 13.94 12.31
N GLN A 54 11.80 15.18 11.98
CA GLN A 54 11.79 16.30 12.92
C GLN A 54 10.36 16.66 13.31
N LYS A 55 10.14 16.82 14.63
CA LYS A 55 8.83 17.24 15.13
C LYS A 55 8.43 18.61 14.55
N GLY A 56 7.25 18.68 14.00
CA GLY A 56 6.68 19.89 13.42
C GLY A 56 7.12 20.18 11.98
N ALA A 57 8.02 19.39 11.40
CA ALA A 57 8.37 19.54 9.99
C ALA A 57 7.22 19.11 9.06
N VAL A 58 7.16 19.74 7.89
CA VAL A 58 6.14 19.48 6.86
C VAL A 58 6.62 18.33 5.98
N PRO A 59 5.81 17.28 5.74
CA PRO A 59 6.12 16.26 4.73
C PRO A 59 6.25 16.86 3.33
N ASP A 60 7.14 16.28 2.49
CA ASP A 60 7.24 16.67 1.08
C ASP A 60 5.97 16.28 0.31
N TYR A 61 5.37 15.15 0.69
CA TYR A 61 4.15 14.60 0.07
C TYR A 61 3.14 14.21 1.14
N ILE A 62 1.91 14.60 0.93
CA ILE A 62 0.76 14.17 1.72
C ILE A 62 -0.26 13.46 0.83
N PRO A 63 -0.98 12.47 1.35
CA PRO A 63 -2.04 11.82 0.60
C PRO A 63 -3.15 12.80 0.26
N THR A 64 -3.73 12.66 -0.93
CA THR A 64 -4.91 13.45 -1.30
C THR A 64 -6.12 12.97 -0.49
N LYS A 65 -7.07 13.89 -0.25
CA LYS A 65 -8.33 13.52 0.39
C LYS A 65 -9.06 12.41 -0.38
N THR A 66 -9.04 12.46 -1.70
CA THR A 66 -9.65 11.46 -2.57
C THR A 66 -9.08 10.06 -2.31
N LEU A 67 -7.77 9.94 -2.14
CA LEU A 67 -7.15 8.65 -1.80
C LEU A 67 -7.57 8.17 -0.41
N VAL A 68 -7.54 9.05 0.59
CA VAL A 68 -7.89 8.69 1.98
C VAL A 68 -9.36 8.26 2.09
N ASP A 69 -10.25 8.92 1.35
CA ASP A 69 -11.68 8.61 1.32
C ASP A 69 -12.00 7.23 0.70
N LEU A 70 -11.06 6.62 -0.04
CA LEU A 70 -11.23 5.26 -0.53
C LEU A 70 -11.20 4.20 0.59
N TYR A 71 -10.58 4.50 1.74
CA TYR A 71 -10.47 3.55 2.84
C TYR A 71 -11.63 3.70 3.82
N SER A 72 -12.36 2.63 4.05
CA SER A 72 -13.38 2.58 5.10
C SER A 72 -12.73 2.72 6.49
N ALA A 73 -13.55 2.96 7.51
CA ALA A 73 -13.08 2.98 8.90
C ALA A 73 -12.65 1.59 9.41
N LYS A 74 -13.08 0.53 8.72
CA LYS A 74 -12.77 -0.88 9.04
C LYS A 74 -11.63 -1.45 8.22
N ASP A 75 -11.03 -0.66 7.33
CA ASP A 75 -9.89 -1.08 6.51
C ASP A 75 -8.61 -1.06 7.37
N TYR A 76 -8.00 -2.23 7.56
CA TYR A 76 -6.79 -2.40 8.37
C TYR A 76 -5.64 -1.53 7.85
N ARG A 77 -5.55 -1.32 6.52
CA ARG A 77 -4.54 -0.48 5.87
C ARG A 77 -4.63 0.98 6.32
N LYS A 78 -5.86 1.47 6.61
CA LYS A 78 -6.05 2.85 7.03
C LYS A 78 -5.31 3.18 8.32
N ALA A 79 -5.31 2.26 9.28
CA ALA A 79 -4.63 2.44 10.56
C ALA A 79 -3.10 2.44 10.40
N VAL A 80 -2.57 1.64 9.47
CA VAL A 80 -1.12 1.46 9.26
C VAL A 80 -0.55 2.48 8.28
N TYR A 81 -1.28 2.75 7.17
CA TYR A 81 -0.76 3.58 6.09
C TYR A 81 -0.80 5.08 6.38
N PHE A 82 -1.60 5.52 7.35
CA PHE A 82 -1.77 6.94 7.63
C PHE A 82 -1.53 7.29 9.08
N LYS A 83 -0.94 8.46 9.30
CA LYS A 83 -0.66 8.99 10.64
C LYS A 83 -0.90 10.49 10.66
N SER A 84 -1.59 10.98 11.68
CA SER A 84 -1.71 12.42 11.94
C SER A 84 -0.42 13.01 12.45
N LEU A 85 0.01 14.11 11.84
CA LEU A 85 1.19 14.87 12.22
C LEU A 85 0.81 16.32 12.53
N GLN A 86 1.33 16.83 13.64
CA GLN A 86 1.32 18.27 13.90
C GLN A 86 2.50 18.91 13.14
N ILE A 87 2.20 19.86 12.26
CA ILE A 87 3.18 20.56 11.45
C ILE A 87 3.26 22.03 11.84
N ASN A 88 4.43 22.64 11.62
CA ASN A 88 4.65 24.07 11.73
C ASN A 88 5.27 24.55 10.42
N THR A 89 4.59 25.46 9.73
CA THR A 89 5.11 26.03 8.49
C THR A 89 6.14 27.12 8.80
N ASN A 90 7.00 27.40 7.84
CA ASN A 90 7.97 28.50 7.95
C ASN A 90 7.30 29.88 8.07
N SER A 91 6.03 30.02 7.70
CA SER A 91 5.20 31.22 7.88
C SER A 91 4.61 31.35 9.29
N GLY A 92 4.90 30.41 10.19
CA GLY A 92 4.39 30.39 11.57
C GLY A 92 2.99 29.80 11.73
N ALA A 93 2.37 29.31 10.66
CA ALA A 93 1.11 28.58 10.76
C ALA A 93 1.37 27.16 11.29
N SER A 94 0.54 26.71 12.23
CA SER A 94 0.55 25.33 12.74
C SER A 94 -0.76 24.66 12.37
N GLY A 95 -0.72 23.33 12.20
CA GLY A 95 -1.91 22.55 11.88
C GLY A 95 -1.66 21.07 11.94
N GLU A 96 -2.71 20.31 11.72
CA GLU A 96 -2.65 18.85 11.62
C GLU A 96 -2.78 18.43 10.16
N VAL A 97 -1.92 17.51 9.73
CA VAL A 97 -2.00 16.88 8.42
C VAL A 97 -1.97 15.37 8.56
N LEU A 98 -2.65 14.68 7.66
CA LEU A 98 -2.53 13.25 7.54
C LEU A 98 -1.34 12.93 6.63
N ALA A 99 -0.38 12.19 7.15
CA ALA A 99 0.82 11.77 6.43
C ALA A 99 0.77 10.28 6.11
N LEU A 100 1.50 9.85 5.08
CA LEU A 100 1.64 8.44 4.74
C LEU A 100 2.69 7.80 5.68
N ASN A 101 2.28 6.74 6.39
CA ASN A 101 3.09 6.02 7.38
C ASN A 101 3.47 4.60 6.93
N LYS A 102 3.19 4.24 5.69
CA LYS A 102 3.46 2.89 5.17
C LYS A 102 4.93 2.48 5.32
N TYR A 103 5.86 3.42 5.19
CA TYR A 103 7.30 3.25 5.42
C TYR A 103 7.66 3.88 6.76
N ALA A 104 7.53 3.11 7.83
CA ALA A 104 7.72 3.61 9.19
C ALA A 104 9.12 4.20 9.44
N ASP A 105 9.17 5.10 10.42
CA ASP A 105 10.42 5.72 10.87
C ASP A 105 11.45 4.69 11.37
N GLN A 106 10.99 3.69 12.10
CA GLN A 106 11.81 2.63 12.67
C GLN A 106 11.29 1.27 12.25
N GLY A 107 12.04 0.59 11.41
CA GLY A 107 11.75 -0.77 10.95
C GLY A 107 12.96 -1.67 11.17
N ALA A 108 12.89 -2.91 10.70
CA ALA A 108 13.92 -3.93 10.90
C ALA A 108 15.33 -3.50 10.47
N LEU A 109 15.46 -2.70 9.40
CA LEU A 109 16.76 -2.15 9.01
C LEU A 109 17.32 -1.15 10.02
N CYS A 110 16.46 -0.42 10.72
CA CYS A 110 16.89 0.50 11.79
C CYS A 110 17.43 -0.27 12.99
N ASP A 111 16.82 -1.38 13.35
CA ASP A 111 17.32 -2.27 14.42
C ASP A 111 18.69 -2.86 14.05
N LYS A 112 18.88 -3.19 12.77
CA LYS A 112 20.11 -3.80 12.26
C LYS A 112 21.25 -2.80 12.03
N TYR A 113 20.96 -1.59 11.53
CA TYR A 113 21.96 -0.63 11.07
C TYR A 113 21.89 0.74 11.78
N GLY A 114 21.03 0.90 12.77
CA GLY A 114 20.89 2.12 13.55
C GLY A 114 20.16 3.25 12.82
N SER A 115 20.29 4.46 13.36
CA SER A 115 19.55 5.64 12.90
C SER A 115 19.80 6.05 11.45
N SER A 116 20.87 5.57 10.82
CA SER A 116 21.14 5.79 9.39
C SER A 116 20.13 5.08 8.48
N ALA A 117 19.44 4.06 8.99
CA ALA A 117 18.43 3.28 8.28
C ALA A 117 16.98 3.73 8.59
N ARG A 118 16.79 4.87 9.26
CA ARG A 118 15.46 5.42 9.50
C ARG A 118 14.71 5.64 8.18
N PHE A 119 13.41 5.35 8.19
CA PHE A 119 12.51 5.48 7.03
C PHE A 119 12.88 4.61 5.81
N THR A 120 13.67 3.56 6.03
CA THR A 120 14.05 2.61 4.99
C THR A 120 13.47 1.23 5.29
N ILE A 121 13.11 0.52 4.24
CA ILE A 121 12.77 -0.90 4.28
C ILE A 121 13.46 -1.60 3.10
N GLU A 122 13.66 -2.89 3.20
CA GLU A 122 14.04 -3.70 2.04
C GLU A 122 12.92 -3.67 1.00
N PRO A 123 13.18 -3.21 -0.25
CA PRO A 123 12.13 -3.03 -1.24
C PRO A 123 11.42 -4.35 -1.57
N LYS A 124 10.12 -4.42 -1.33
CA LYS A 124 9.25 -5.53 -1.71
C LYS A 124 8.84 -5.34 -3.17
N VAL A 125 9.49 -6.12 -4.05
CA VAL A 125 9.31 -5.99 -5.52
C VAL A 125 8.00 -6.62 -5.96
N PHE A 126 7.68 -7.80 -5.40
CA PHE A 126 6.43 -8.51 -5.69
C PHE A 126 5.79 -9.00 -4.40
N ARG A 127 4.49 -8.77 -4.28
CA ARG A 127 3.64 -9.24 -3.18
C ARG A 127 2.47 -10.05 -3.72
N ILE A 128 1.97 -10.99 -2.91
CA ILE A 128 0.83 -11.83 -3.32
C ILE A 128 -0.44 -10.99 -3.56
N ALA A 129 -0.66 -9.89 -2.83
CA ALA A 129 -1.78 -9.00 -3.04
C ALA A 129 -1.83 -8.44 -4.49
N GLU A 130 -0.67 -8.07 -5.05
CA GLU A 130 -0.63 -7.65 -6.45
C GLU A 130 -1.03 -8.78 -7.43
N MET A 131 -0.72 -10.04 -7.09
CA MET A 131 -1.13 -11.18 -7.91
C MET A 131 -2.66 -11.35 -7.95
N TYR A 132 -3.37 -11.07 -6.84
CA TYR A 132 -4.83 -11.02 -6.81
C TYR A 132 -5.38 -9.93 -7.74
N LEU A 133 -4.82 -8.72 -7.67
CA LEU A 133 -5.21 -7.60 -8.53
C LEU A 133 -4.94 -7.88 -10.01
N ILE A 134 -3.80 -8.49 -10.35
CA ILE A 134 -3.47 -8.91 -11.72
C ILE A 134 -4.45 -9.98 -12.20
N ALA A 135 -4.78 -10.97 -11.37
CA ALA A 135 -5.74 -12.02 -11.72
C ALA A 135 -7.13 -11.43 -11.95
N ALA A 136 -7.62 -10.57 -11.04
CA ALA A 136 -8.89 -9.90 -11.16
C ALA A 136 -8.98 -9.09 -12.48
N GLU A 137 -7.94 -8.30 -12.78
CA GLU A 137 -7.89 -7.51 -14.02
C GLU A 137 -7.86 -8.40 -15.27
N ALA A 138 -7.04 -9.44 -15.28
CA ALA A 138 -6.94 -10.36 -16.43
C ALA A 138 -8.26 -11.06 -16.72
N TYR A 139 -8.98 -11.54 -15.69
CA TYR A 139 -10.29 -12.14 -15.84
C TYR A 139 -11.34 -11.12 -16.29
N LEU A 140 -11.30 -9.89 -15.77
CA LEU A 140 -12.19 -8.82 -16.21
C LEU A 140 -11.98 -8.49 -17.70
N GLN A 141 -10.72 -8.40 -18.15
CA GLN A 141 -10.40 -8.11 -19.55
C GLN A 141 -10.78 -9.27 -20.48
N SER A 142 -10.70 -10.51 -20.00
CA SER A 142 -11.20 -11.70 -20.73
C SER A 142 -12.72 -11.90 -20.61
N ASN A 143 -13.44 -10.93 -20.03
CA ASN A 143 -14.89 -10.94 -19.86
C ASN A 143 -15.42 -12.06 -18.93
N ASN A 144 -14.58 -12.57 -18.04
CA ASN A 144 -14.97 -13.52 -17.01
C ASN A 144 -15.23 -12.75 -15.69
N LEU A 145 -16.37 -12.07 -15.63
CA LEU A 145 -16.72 -11.20 -14.50
C LEU A 145 -16.84 -11.96 -13.16
N PRO A 146 -17.37 -13.19 -13.10
CA PRO A 146 -17.45 -13.93 -11.84
C PRO A 146 -16.07 -14.19 -11.21
N LEU A 147 -15.09 -14.64 -11.99
CA LEU A 147 -13.74 -14.87 -11.47
C LEU A 147 -13.01 -13.55 -11.13
N ALA A 148 -13.23 -12.50 -11.94
CA ALA A 148 -12.68 -11.19 -11.65
C ALA A 148 -13.19 -10.65 -10.30
N ALA A 149 -14.49 -10.72 -10.06
CA ALA A 149 -15.11 -10.33 -8.79
C ALA A 149 -14.63 -11.19 -7.62
N GLN A 150 -14.48 -12.50 -7.84
CA GLN A 150 -13.98 -13.41 -6.82
C GLN A 150 -12.58 -13.01 -6.33
N TYR A 151 -11.62 -12.80 -7.24
CA TYR A 151 -10.25 -12.42 -6.85
C TYR A 151 -10.19 -11.05 -6.18
N LEU A 152 -11.05 -10.12 -6.57
CA LEU A 152 -11.15 -8.82 -5.90
C LEU A 152 -11.73 -8.98 -4.49
N ASN A 153 -12.85 -9.68 -4.34
CA ASN A 153 -13.48 -9.95 -3.05
C ASN A 153 -12.54 -10.72 -2.10
N ASP A 154 -11.78 -11.70 -2.63
CA ASP A 154 -10.82 -12.47 -1.84
C ASP A 154 -9.74 -11.56 -1.23
N LEU A 155 -9.25 -10.56 -1.97
CA LEU A 155 -8.30 -9.57 -1.45
C LEU A 155 -8.96 -8.65 -0.42
N GLU A 156 -10.10 -8.04 -0.74
CA GLU A 156 -10.77 -7.08 0.12
C GLU A 156 -11.25 -7.69 1.44
N ARG A 157 -11.61 -8.98 1.43
CA ARG A 157 -12.01 -9.73 2.63
C ARG A 157 -10.89 -9.79 3.67
N GLU A 158 -9.64 -9.88 3.23
CA GLU A 158 -8.48 -9.89 4.12
C GLU A 158 -8.02 -8.47 4.50
N ARG A 159 -8.61 -7.43 3.92
CA ARG A 159 -8.25 -6.03 4.19
C ARG A 159 -9.26 -5.28 5.06
N ILE A 160 -10.51 -5.74 5.10
CA ILE A 160 -11.62 -4.99 5.71
C ILE A 160 -12.35 -5.87 6.72
N GLU A 161 -12.38 -5.42 7.97
CA GLU A 161 -13.08 -6.11 9.05
C GLU A 161 -14.57 -6.28 8.73
N GLY A 162 -15.05 -7.54 8.77
CA GLY A 162 -16.45 -7.85 8.53
C GLY A 162 -16.91 -7.61 7.10
N TYR A 163 -15.97 -7.66 6.14
CA TYR A 163 -16.27 -7.53 4.71
C TYR A 163 -17.35 -8.51 4.25
N GLN A 164 -18.20 -8.04 3.36
CA GLN A 164 -19.19 -8.85 2.68
C GLN A 164 -18.90 -8.79 1.18
N ASP A 165 -18.87 -9.94 0.53
CA ASP A 165 -18.58 -10.04 -0.90
C ASP A 165 -19.51 -9.13 -1.71
N GLN A 166 -18.90 -8.31 -2.54
CA GLN A 166 -19.63 -7.41 -3.43
C GLN A 166 -20.08 -8.14 -4.69
N THR A 167 -21.26 -7.77 -5.17
CA THR A 167 -21.76 -8.15 -6.47
C THR A 167 -21.79 -6.93 -7.37
N PHE A 168 -21.38 -7.09 -8.61
CA PHE A 168 -21.26 -5.98 -9.57
C PHE A 168 -22.28 -6.15 -10.68
N ALA A 169 -23.08 -5.12 -10.93
CA ALA A 169 -24.12 -5.15 -11.94
C ALA A 169 -23.56 -5.09 -13.38
N SER A 170 -22.34 -4.59 -13.54
CA SER A 170 -21.70 -4.42 -14.84
C SER A 170 -20.17 -4.58 -14.79
N LYS A 171 -19.58 -4.78 -15.97
CA LYS A 171 -18.13 -4.76 -16.15
C LYS A 171 -17.51 -3.42 -15.73
N ASP A 172 -18.19 -2.32 -16.02
CA ASP A 172 -17.70 -0.96 -15.71
C ASP A 172 -17.68 -0.71 -14.21
N GLU A 173 -18.68 -1.20 -13.48
CA GLU A 173 -18.71 -1.11 -12.02
C GLU A 173 -17.58 -1.92 -11.38
N LEU A 174 -17.40 -3.18 -11.77
CA LEU A 174 -16.28 -4.01 -11.31
C LEU A 174 -14.93 -3.39 -11.68
N TRP A 175 -14.82 -2.81 -12.87
CA TRP A 175 -13.60 -2.14 -13.31
C TRP A 175 -13.29 -0.88 -12.48
N ALA A 176 -14.32 -0.13 -12.10
CA ALA A 176 -14.15 1.04 -11.24
C ALA A 176 -13.63 0.64 -9.86
N GLU A 177 -14.23 -0.39 -9.24
CA GLU A 177 -13.79 -0.87 -7.94
C GLU A 177 -12.40 -1.49 -7.98
N LEU A 178 -12.07 -2.28 -8.98
CA LEU A 178 -10.72 -2.83 -9.16
C LEU A 178 -9.64 -1.73 -9.23
N LYS A 179 -9.93 -0.61 -9.90
CA LYS A 179 -9.00 0.54 -9.95
C LYS A 179 -8.86 1.21 -8.59
N ASN A 180 -9.95 1.34 -7.84
CA ASN A 180 -9.94 1.89 -6.49
C ASN A 180 -9.14 0.98 -5.56
N GLU A 181 -9.37 -0.34 -5.63
CA GLU A 181 -8.64 -1.29 -4.80
C GLU A 181 -7.14 -1.30 -5.13
N ARG A 182 -6.79 -1.24 -6.41
CA ARG A 182 -5.38 -1.13 -6.80
C ARG A 182 -4.74 0.16 -6.30
N GLU A 183 -5.47 1.26 -6.25
CA GLU A 183 -5.00 2.53 -5.68
C GLU A 183 -4.82 2.43 -4.16
N ARG A 184 -5.75 1.80 -3.44
CA ARG A 184 -5.63 1.52 -1.99
C ARG A 184 -4.43 0.63 -1.69
N GLU A 185 -4.32 -0.49 -2.40
CA GLU A 185 -3.31 -1.52 -2.10
C GLU A 185 -1.89 -1.07 -2.44
N MET A 186 -1.72 -0.46 -3.62
CA MET A 186 -0.40 -0.15 -4.19
C MET A 186 0.07 1.28 -3.91
N VAL A 187 -0.56 1.98 -2.95
CA VAL A 187 -0.16 3.35 -2.61
C VAL A 187 1.32 3.42 -2.23
N ALA A 188 2.02 4.39 -2.83
CA ALA A 188 3.45 4.64 -2.63
C ALA A 188 4.41 3.49 -3.02
N GLU A 189 3.96 2.45 -3.73
CA GLU A 189 4.80 1.37 -4.24
C GLU A 189 5.33 1.63 -5.67
N GLY A 190 5.12 2.82 -6.22
CA GLY A 190 5.66 3.23 -7.52
C GLY A 190 4.85 2.79 -8.74
N SER A 191 3.80 1.99 -8.58
CA SER A 191 3.01 1.41 -9.70
C SER A 191 2.06 2.41 -10.37
N ARG A 192 1.59 3.44 -9.64
CA ARG A 192 0.48 4.32 -10.07
C ARG A 192 0.65 4.96 -11.45
N LEU A 193 1.85 5.47 -11.77
CA LEU A 193 2.10 6.08 -13.06
C LEU A 193 1.97 5.08 -14.21
N PHE A 194 2.43 3.86 -14.01
CA PHE A 194 2.32 2.78 -15.00
C PHE A 194 0.87 2.36 -15.20
N ASP A 195 0.09 2.28 -14.10
CA ASP A 195 -1.33 1.97 -14.15
C ASP A 195 -2.11 3.05 -14.93
N LEU A 196 -1.91 4.32 -14.61
CA LEU A 196 -2.54 5.42 -15.33
C LEU A 196 -2.21 5.41 -16.82
N LYS A 197 -0.95 5.15 -17.18
CA LYS A 197 -0.53 5.07 -18.59
C LYS A 197 -1.20 3.90 -19.33
N ARG A 198 -1.19 2.69 -18.76
CA ARG A 198 -1.79 1.51 -19.40
C ARG A 198 -3.33 1.56 -19.47
N TRP A 199 -3.95 2.33 -18.55
CA TRP A 199 -5.40 2.57 -18.54
C TRP A 199 -5.80 3.82 -19.35
N HIS A 200 -4.85 4.51 -19.97
CA HIS A 200 -5.08 5.76 -20.72
C HIS A 200 -5.78 6.84 -19.87
N MET A 201 -5.43 6.91 -18.59
CA MET A 201 -5.99 7.87 -17.64
C MET A 201 -5.00 9.01 -17.38
N GLY A 202 -5.54 10.24 -17.26
CA GLY A 202 -4.77 11.39 -16.84
C GLY A 202 -4.56 11.44 -15.33
N VAL A 203 -3.55 12.21 -14.90
CA VAL A 203 -3.35 12.55 -13.48
C VAL A 203 -4.36 13.62 -13.09
N LYS A 204 -5.24 13.31 -12.15
CA LYS A 204 -6.11 14.30 -11.50
C LYS A 204 -5.39 14.83 -10.26
N ARG A 205 -5.25 16.14 -10.16
CA ARG A 205 -4.76 16.84 -8.98
C ARG A 205 -5.91 17.35 -8.14
#